data_ed7fbd1de9f85bc8cd5dda328c938206
#
_entry.id   ed7fbd1de9f85bc8cd5dda328c938206
#
_cell.length_a   1.000
_cell.length_b   1.000
_cell.length_c   1.000
_cell.angle_alpha   90.00
_cell.angle_beta   90.00
_cell.angle_gamma   90.00
#
_symmetry.space_group_name_H-M   'P 1'
#
loop_
_entity.id
_entity.type
_entity.pdbx_description
1 polymer ?
#
loop_
_entity_poly.entity_id
_entity_poly.type
_entity_poly.pdbx_seq_one_letter_code
_entity_poly.pdbx_strand_id
1 'polypeptide(L)'
;MKTLKLRIKDKHCKMLDQLASEVNFVWNYVNDLSFKHLKRTGHFFSAFDMAKYTKGTSKLCGLHSQTIDAIREEFVTRRIQFKKAKLKWRVSNKKSARRSLGWIPFKKSGLKYADGWVEYGKTKFGLWDSYGLSKYSVRTGSFVK
;
A
#
# COMPACT_ATOMS: atom_id res chain seq x y z
N MET A 1 3.07 6.50 -20.94
CA MET A 1 2.32 6.14 -19.72
C MET A 1 1.54 7.35 -19.24
N LYS A 2 0.31 7.16 -18.85
CA LYS A 2 -0.59 8.25 -18.40
C LYS A 2 -1.07 7.97 -16.98
N THR A 3 -1.07 8.98 -16.13
CA THR A 3 -1.62 8.89 -14.76
C THR A 3 -3.00 9.53 -14.74
N LEU A 4 -3.99 8.77 -14.28
CA LEU A 4 -5.35 9.27 -14.09
C LEU A 4 -5.63 9.44 -12.61
N LYS A 5 -6.32 10.51 -12.24
CA LYS A 5 -6.82 10.75 -10.89
C LYS A 5 -8.34 10.70 -10.91
N LEU A 6 -8.88 9.79 -10.11
CA LEU A 6 -10.32 9.57 -10.00
C LEU A 6 -10.74 9.66 -8.54
N ARG A 7 -11.92 10.21 -8.30
CA ARG A 7 -12.45 10.32 -6.94
C ARG A 7 -13.33 9.10 -6.62
N ILE A 8 -13.06 8.48 -5.47
CA ILE A 8 -13.91 7.42 -4.93
C ILE A 8 -15.08 8.05 -4.18
N LYS A 9 -16.25 7.44 -4.29
CA LYS A 9 -17.45 7.91 -3.58
C LYS A 9 -17.26 7.86 -2.07
N ASP A 10 -17.72 8.89 -1.37
CA ASP A 10 -17.46 9.09 0.08
C ASP A 10 -17.99 7.96 0.96
N LYS A 11 -19.00 7.20 0.51
CA LYS A 11 -19.55 6.07 1.26
C LYS A 11 -18.52 4.96 1.56
N HIS A 12 -17.37 4.98 0.88
CA HIS A 12 -16.31 3.98 1.04
C HIS A 12 -15.19 4.42 1.98
N CYS A 13 -15.26 5.62 2.55
CA CYS A 13 -14.18 6.18 3.38
C CYS A 13 -13.78 5.27 4.56
N LYS A 14 -14.77 4.70 5.25
CA LYS A 14 -14.52 3.85 6.42
C LYS A 14 -13.69 2.61 6.07
N MET A 15 -14.07 1.93 4.98
CA MET A 15 -13.35 0.75 4.50
C MET A 15 -11.94 1.10 4.06
N LEU A 16 -11.77 2.21 3.34
CA LEU A 16 -10.46 2.67 2.89
C LEU A 16 -9.57 3.05 4.06
N ASP A 17 -10.10 3.71 5.09
CA ASP A 17 -9.33 4.02 6.29
C ASP A 17 -8.86 2.75 7.01
N GLN A 18 -9.69 1.72 7.05
CA GLN A 18 -9.32 0.43 7.64
C GLN A 18 -8.17 -0.23 6.84
N LEU A 19 -8.28 -0.28 5.52
CA LEU A 19 -7.23 -0.83 4.66
C LEU A 19 -5.93 -0.04 4.79
N ALA A 20 -6.01 1.29 4.86
CA ALA A 20 -4.84 2.14 5.04
C ALA A 20 -4.16 1.91 6.40
N SER A 21 -4.94 1.63 7.44
CA SER A 21 -4.39 1.24 8.75
C SER A 21 -3.62 -0.07 8.68
N GLU A 22 -4.10 -1.04 7.92
CA GLU A 22 -3.40 -2.31 7.69
C GLU A 22 -2.10 -2.10 6.89
N VAL A 23 -2.10 -1.18 5.91
CA VAL A 23 -0.88 -0.80 5.19
C VAL A 23 0.15 -0.22 6.16
N ASN A 24 -0.26 0.65 7.06
CA ASN A 24 0.64 1.21 8.07
C ASN A 24 1.24 0.13 8.97
N PHE A 25 0.45 -0.86 9.36
CA PHE A 25 0.92 -2.00 10.16
C PHE A 25 2.01 -2.77 9.41
N VAL A 26 1.77 -3.10 8.14
CA VAL A 26 2.76 -3.83 7.31
C VAL A 26 4.02 -2.99 7.11
N TRP A 27 3.87 -1.70 6.84
CA TRP A 27 5.00 -0.79 6.70
C TRP A 27 5.88 -0.77 7.93
N ASN A 28 5.28 -0.64 9.10
CA ASN A 28 5.99 -0.60 10.37
C ASN A 28 6.70 -1.94 10.66
N TYR A 29 6.05 -3.05 10.34
CA TYR A 29 6.64 -4.38 10.45
C TYR A 29 7.89 -4.52 9.56
N VAL A 30 7.78 -4.11 8.30
CA VAL A 30 8.88 -4.17 7.32
C VAL A 30 10.03 -3.26 7.77
N ASN A 31 9.73 -2.07 8.26
CA ASN A 31 10.70 -1.12 8.78
C ASN A 31 11.49 -1.70 9.96
N ASP A 32 10.80 -2.29 10.92
CA ASP A 32 11.41 -2.92 12.09
C ASP A 32 12.25 -4.14 11.69
N LEU A 33 11.73 -4.98 10.82
CA LEU A 33 12.41 -6.17 10.29
C LEU A 33 13.72 -5.78 9.61
N SER A 34 13.69 -4.77 8.75
CA SER A 34 14.86 -4.27 8.03
C SER A 34 15.93 -3.73 8.99
N PHE A 35 15.50 -2.98 9.99
CA PHE A 35 16.40 -2.37 10.97
C PHE A 35 17.08 -3.44 11.84
N LYS A 36 16.32 -4.41 12.32
CA LYS A 36 16.86 -5.51 13.13
C LYS A 36 17.84 -6.38 12.35
N HIS A 37 17.54 -6.64 11.08
CA HIS A 37 18.43 -7.38 10.21
C HIS A 37 19.76 -6.64 10.00
N LEU A 38 19.71 -5.33 9.76
CA LEU A 38 20.91 -4.50 9.61
C LEU A 38 21.75 -4.56 10.86
N LYS A 39 21.16 -4.43 12.05
CA LYS A 39 21.87 -4.51 13.33
C LYS A 39 22.53 -5.85 13.55
N ARG A 40 21.89 -6.94 13.14
CA ARG A 40 22.38 -8.30 13.36
C ARG A 40 23.49 -8.68 12.37
N THR A 41 23.36 -8.28 11.11
CA THR A 41 24.25 -8.76 10.03
C THR A 41 25.14 -7.69 9.42
N GLY A 42 24.86 -6.41 9.65
CA GLY A 42 25.55 -5.30 8.99
C GLY A 42 25.13 -5.08 7.52
N HIS A 43 24.17 -5.83 7.03
CA HIS A 43 23.69 -5.75 5.65
C HIS A 43 22.22 -5.34 5.58
N PHE A 44 21.88 -4.53 4.57
CA PHE A 44 20.48 -4.15 4.31
C PHE A 44 19.71 -5.28 3.67
N PHE A 45 18.46 -5.48 4.12
CA PHE A 45 17.53 -6.39 3.48
C PHE A 45 17.04 -5.80 2.15
N SER A 46 17.01 -6.63 1.10
CA SER A 46 16.29 -6.29 -0.13
C SER A 46 14.78 -6.56 0.04
N ALA A 47 13.97 -5.98 -0.84
CA ALA A 47 12.53 -6.25 -0.85
C ALA A 47 12.26 -7.74 -1.10
N PHE A 48 13.04 -8.36 -1.96
CA PHE A 48 12.94 -9.80 -2.26
C PHE A 48 13.25 -10.67 -1.03
N ASP A 49 14.31 -10.36 -0.29
CA ASP A 49 14.70 -11.12 0.89
C ASP A 49 13.68 -11.01 2.03
N MET A 50 12.96 -9.89 2.12
CA MET A 50 11.91 -9.72 3.11
C MET A 50 10.62 -10.46 2.77
N ALA A 51 10.46 -10.95 1.54
CA ALA A 51 9.23 -11.59 1.07
C ALA A 51 8.83 -12.79 1.93
N LYS A 52 9.80 -13.63 2.34
CA LYS A 52 9.53 -14.81 3.18
C LYS A 52 8.96 -14.45 4.56
N TYR A 53 9.28 -13.28 5.09
CA TYR A 53 8.82 -12.82 6.41
C TYR A 53 7.41 -12.21 6.35
N THR A 54 6.96 -11.81 5.17
CA THR A 54 5.61 -11.27 4.95
C THR A 54 4.67 -12.28 4.31
N LYS A 55 5.15 -13.50 4.04
CA LYS A 55 4.36 -14.58 3.45
C LYS A 55 3.16 -14.90 4.36
N GLY A 56 1.97 -14.97 3.78
CA GLY A 56 0.75 -15.25 4.52
C GLY A 56 0.10 -14.04 5.19
N THR A 57 0.73 -12.86 5.18
CA THR A 57 0.15 -11.66 5.77
C THR A 57 -1.17 -11.27 5.12
N SER A 58 -1.33 -11.50 3.83
CA SER A 58 -2.59 -11.20 3.12
C SER A 58 -3.80 -11.99 3.65
N LYS A 59 -3.55 -13.13 4.29
CA LYS A 59 -4.60 -13.94 4.94
C LYS A 59 -4.99 -13.38 6.32
N LEU A 60 -4.10 -12.62 6.94
CA LEU A 60 -4.29 -12.04 8.27
C LEU A 60 -4.89 -10.64 8.23
N CYS A 61 -4.75 -9.94 7.12
CA CYS A 61 -5.28 -8.60 6.92
C CYS A 61 -6.08 -8.53 5.61
N GLY A 62 -6.82 -7.44 5.42
CA GLY A 62 -7.65 -7.24 4.22
C GLY A 62 -6.89 -6.86 2.96
N LEU A 63 -5.56 -6.90 2.98
CA LEU A 63 -4.73 -6.47 1.87
C LEU A 63 -4.45 -7.61 0.89
N HIS A 64 -4.44 -7.29 -0.39
CA HIS A 64 -4.00 -8.21 -1.43
C HIS A 64 -2.49 -8.44 -1.34
N SER A 65 -2.03 -9.65 -1.69
CA SER A 65 -0.60 -9.99 -1.64
C SER A 65 0.29 -9.03 -2.45
N GLN A 66 -0.18 -8.54 -3.56
CA GLN A 66 0.55 -7.56 -4.37
C GLN A 66 0.63 -6.18 -3.74
N THR A 67 -0.32 -5.80 -2.90
CA THR A 67 -0.21 -4.59 -2.07
C THR A 67 0.95 -4.73 -1.09
N ILE A 68 1.09 -5.90 -0.48
CA ILE A 68 2.20 -6.18 0.45
C ILE A 68 3.54 -6.13 -0.27
N ASP A 69 3.63 -6.70 -1.47
CA ASP A 69 4.83 -6.60 -2.31
C ASP A 69 5.17 -5.14 -2.64
N ALA A 70 4.18 -4.35 -2.99
CA ALA A 70 4.35 -2.93 -3.29
C ALA A 70 4.82 -2.14 -2.06
N ILE A 71 4.35 -2.49 -0.87
CA ILE A 71 4.80 -1.87 0.38
C ILE A 71 6.29 -2.14 0.62
N ARG A 72 6.73 -3.39 0.45
CA ARG A 72 8.15 -3.75 0.60
C ARG A 72 9.03 -2.99 -0.39
N GLU A 73 8.62 -2.94 -1.64
CA GLU A 73 9.36 -2.25 -2.71
C GLU A 73 9.47 -0.75 -2.42
N GLU A 74 8.38 -0.11 -2.04
CA GLU A 74 8.36 1.32 -1.71
C GLU A 74 9.20 1.62 -0.46
N PHE A 75 9.13 0.75 0.54
CA PHE A 75 9.96 0.89 1.75
C PHE A 75 11.45 0.90 1.40
N VAL A 76 11.91 -0.06 0.58
CA VAL A 76 13.32 -0.15 0.18
C VAL A 76 13.72 1.08 -0.63
N THR A 77 12.88 1.51 -1.55
CA THR A 77 13.11 2.72 -2.35
C THR A 77 13.29 3.95 -1.45
N ARG A 78 12.41 4.13 -0.46
CA ARG A 78 12.47 5.26 0.47
C ARG A 78 13.68 5.19 1.39
N ARG A 79 14.03 4.00 1.88
CA ARG A 79 15.22 3.79 2.69
C ARG A 79 16.48 4.23 1.96
N ILE A 80 16.62 3.85 0.69
CA ILE A 80 17.75 4.23 -0.15
C ILE A 80 17.73 5.72 -0.43
N GLN A 81 16.58 6.27 -0.78
CA GLN A 81 16.39 7.68 -1.11
C GLN A 81 16.80 8.60 0.05
N PHE A 82 16.35 8.27 1.26
CA PHE A 82 16.64 9.07 2.45
C PHE A 82 17.96 8.70 3.14
N LYS A 83 18.64 7.65 2.69
CA LYS A 83 19.92 7.17 3.26
C LYS A 83 19.83 6.92 4.75
N LYS A 84 18.73 6.34 5.22
CA LYS A 84 18.46 6.05 6.63
C LYS A 84 18.35 4.55 6.88
N ALA A 85 18.86 4.11 8.03
CA ALA A 85 18.73 2.71 8.47
C ALA A 85 17.30 2.39 8.89
N LYS A 86 16.57 3.37 9.42
CA LYS A 86 15.20 3.23 9.90
C LYS A 86 14.39 4.46 9.48
N LEU A 87 13.21 4.21 8.92
CA LEU A 87 12.28 5.27 8.53
C LEU A 87 11.34 5.62 9.69
N LYS A 88 10.65 6.75 9.57
CA LYS A 88 9.65 7.16 10.55
C LYS A 88 8.53 6.13 10.62
N TRP A 89 8.07 5.87 11.85
CA TRP A 89 6.94 5.01 12.12
C TRP A 89 5.66 5.63 11.58
N ARG A 90 4.83 4.86 10.91
CA ARG A 90 3.53 5.33 10.41
C ARG A 90 2.48 5.21 11.51
N VAL A 91 1.67 6.25 11.66
CA VAL A 91 0.69 6.37 12.73
C VAL A 91 -0.73 6.41 12.15
N SER A 92 -1.58 5.48 12.59
CA SER A 92 -2.97 5.37 12.13
C SER A 92 -3.96 6.11 13.03
N ASN A 93 -3.56 6.52 14.23
CA ASN A 93 -4.44 7.22 15.16
C ASN A 93 -4.89 8.57 14.58
N LYS A 94 -6.19 8.73 14.38
CA LYS A 94 -6.79 9.94 13.79
C LYS A 94 -6.58 11.20 14.62
N LYS A 95 -6.32 11.05 15.92
CA LYS A 95 -6.08 12.15 16.84
C LYS A 95 -4.61 12.59 16.90
N SER A 96 -3.71 11.81 16.31
CA SER A 96 -2.28 12.11 16.33
C SER A 96 -1.91 13.16 15.28
N ALA A 97 -1.08 14.14 15.66
CA ALA A 97 -0.48 15.09 14.73
C ALA A 97 0.47 14.44 13.72
N ARG A 98 0.96 13.24 14.01
CA ARG A 98 1.85 12.46 13.15
C ARG A 98 1.11 11.48 12.24
N ARG A 99 -0.20 11.59 12.16
CA ARG A 99 -1.03 10.70 11.35
C ARG A 99 -0.52 10.61 9.92
N SER A 100 -0.31 9.38 9.43
CA SER A 100 0.14 9.08 8.07
C SER A 100 -0.78 8.07 7.41
N LEU A 101 -2.09 8.21 7.62
CA LEU A 101 -3.11 7.35 7.05
C LEU A 101 -3.49 7.83 5.65
N GLY A 102 -3.76 6.90 4.74
CA GLY A 102 -4.35 7.25 3.45
C GLY A 102 -3.55 6.83 2.22
N TRP A 103 -2.78 5.74 2.30
CA TRP A 103 -2.07 5.19 1.15
C TRP A 103 -2.27 3.68 1.09
N ILE A 104 -2.79 3.20 -0.04
CA ILE A 104 -3.01 1.77 -0.30
C ILE A 104 -2.54 1.50 -1.73
N PRO A 105 -1.32 0.98 -1.94
CA PRO A 105 -0.83 0.68 -3.29
C PRO A 105 -1.43 -0.61 -3.83
N PHE A 106 -1.55 -0.69 -5.16
CA PHE A 106 -2.01 -1.90 -5.82
C PHE A 106 -1.30 -2.11 -7.15
N LYS A 107 -1.31 -3.34 -7.64
CA LYS A 107 -0.83 -3.73 -8.96
C LYS A 107 -1.99 -4.32 -9.76
N LYS A 108 -1.80 -4.46 -11.07
CA LYS A 108 -2.82 -4.91 -12.03
C LYS A 108 -3.61 -6.15 -11.58
N SER A 109 -2.93 -7.18 -11.11
CA SER A 109 -3.60 -8.44 -10.77
C SER A 109 -4.43 -8.38 -9.50
N GLY A 110 -4.25 -7.36 -8.66
CA GLY A 110 -5.05 -7.14 -7.47
C GLY A 110 -6.27 -6.27 -7.68
N LEU A 111 -6.52 -5.81 -8.90
CA LEU A 111 -7.57 -4.85 -9.20
C LEU A 111 -8.41 -5.29 -10.40
N LYS A 112 -9.72 -5.29 -10.23
CA LYS A 112 -10.68 -5.38 -11.32
C LYS A 112 -11.36 -4.03 -11.48
N TYR A 113 -11.71 -3.65 -12.71
CA TYR A 113 -12.31 -2.35 -12.95
C TYR A 113 -13.16 -2.34 -14.22
N ALA A 114 -14.08 -1.41 -14.24
CA ALA A 114 -14.86 -1.02 -15.42
C ALA A 114 -15.24 0.45 -15.25
N ASP A 115 -16.04 0.99 -16.19
CA ASP A 115 -16.49 2.36 -16.09
C ASP A 115 -17.29 2.57 -14.81
N GLY A 116 -16.85 3.53 -13.99
CA GLY A 116 -17.56 3.92 -12.78
C GLY A 116 -17.25 3.10 -11.53
N TRP A 117 -16.37 2.08 -11.60
CA TRP A 117 -16.02 1.31 -10.41
C TRP A 117 -14.66 0.62 -10.50
N VAL A 118 -14.07 0.34 -9.33
CA VAL A 118 -12.92 -0.55 -9.16
C VAL A 118 -13.24 -1.57 -8.07
N GLU A 119 -12.72 -2.78 -8.21
CA GLU A 119 -12.83 -3.83 -7.20
C GLU A 119 -11.43 -4.19 -6.71
N TYR A 120 -11.19 -3.99 -5.42
CA TYR A 120 -9.96 -4.36 -4.74
C TYR A 120 -10.27 -5.47 -3.74
N GLY A 121 -9.60 -6.63 -3.89
CA GLY A 121 -9.92 -7.79 -3.10
C GLY A 121 -11.36 -8.24 -3.39
N LYS A 122 -12.20 -8.20 -2.36
CA LYS A 122 -13.63 -8.54 -2.47
C LYS A 122 -14.55 -7.34 -2.38
N THR A 123 -14.00 -6.14 -2.34
CA THR A 123 -14.76 -4.90 -2.14
C THR A 123 -14.78 -4.07 -3.41
N LYS A 124 -15.97 -3.69 -3.83
CA LYS A 124 -16.21 -2.87 -5.01
C LYS A 124 -16.40 -1.41 -4.59
N PHE A 125 -15.59 -0.52 -5.16
CA PHE A 125 -15.64 0.90 -4.87
C PHE A 125 -16.23 1.67 -6.07
N GLY A 126 -17.27 2.45 -5.82
CA GLY A 126 -17.83 3.35 -6.84
C GLY A 126 -16.93 4.56 -7.06
N LEU A 127 -16.80 4.97 -8.32
CA LEU A 127 -15.97 6.09 -8.73
C LEU A 127 -16.78 7.17 -9.43
N TRP A 128 -16.34 8.40 -9.29
CA TRP A 128 -16.69 9.50 -10.21
C TRP A 128 -15.75 9.40 -11.42
N ASP A 129 -16.17 8.68 -12.45
CA ASP A 129 -15.34 8.33 -13.61
C ASP A 129 -15.65 9.25 -14.79
N SER A 130 -14.84 10.28 -14.95
CA SER A 130 -14.94 11.21 -16.08
C SER A 130 -14.12 10.77 -17.31
N TYR A 131 -13.30 9.71 -17.18
CA TYR A 131 -12.40 9.29 -18.24
C TYR A 131 -12.88 8.08 -19.04
N GLY A 132 -13.82 7.29 -18.50
CA GLY A 132 -14.17 5.99 -19.07
C GLY A 132 -13.06 4.98 -18.83
N LEU A 133 -12.96 4.49 -17.58
CA LEU A 133 -11.82 3.71 -17.11
C LEU A 133 -11.58 2.42 -17.93
N SER A 134 -12.66 1.83 -18.49
CA SER A 134 -12.57 0.64 -19.34
C SER A 134 -11.73 0.82 -20.61
N LYS A 135 -11.53 2.07 -21.03
CA LYS A 135 -10.71 2.40 -22.22
C LYS A 135 -9.21 2.28 -21.95
N TYR A 136 -8.81 2.12 -20.70
CA TYR A 136 -7.40 2.13 -20.29
C TYR A 136 -7.00 0.78 -19.71
N SER A 137 -5.71 0.45 -19.85
CA SER A 137 -5.10 -0.70 -19.19
C SER A 137 -4.35 -0.22 -17.96
N VAL A 138 -4.86 -0.56 -16.78
CA VAL A 138 -4.24 -0.17 -15.51
C VAL A 138 -3.09 -1.11 -15.17
N ARG A 139 -1.92 -0.56 -14.86
CA ARG A 139 -0.75 -1.33 -14.45
C ARG A 139 -0.53 -1.28 -12.95
N THR A 140 -0.43 -0.08 -12.41
CA THR A 140 -0.21 0.16 -10.99
C THR A 140 -0.99 1.38 -10.57
N GLY A 141 -1.21 1.51 -9.28
CA GLY A 141 -1.85 2.69 -8.72
C GLY A 141 -1.91 2.62 -7.21
N SER A 142 -2.63 3.56 -6.64
CA SER A 142 -2.87 3.57 -5.21
C SER A 142 -4.15 4.33 -4.89
N PHE A 143 -4.78 3.95 -3.78
CA PHE A 143 -5.80 4.78 -3.16
C PHE A 143 -5.08 5.78 -2.25
N VAL A 144 -5.37 7.06 -2.41
CA VAL A 144 -4.71 8.14 -1.67
C VAL A 144 -5.77 9.05 -1.08
N LYS A 145 -5.57 9.45 0.15
CA LYS A 145 -6.45 10.40 0.83
C LYS A 145 -6.03 11.83 0.57
#